data_05e62264dd74bcb1c3293bac3d4cb36c
#
_entry.id   05e62264dd74bcb1c3293bac3d4cb36c
#
_cell.length_a   1.000
_cell.length_b   1.000
_cell.length_c   1.000
_cell.angle_alpha   90.00
_cell.angle_beta   90.00
_cell.angle_gamma   90.00
#
_symmetry.space_group_name_H-M   'P 1'
#
loop_
_entity.id
_entity.type
_entity.pdbx_description
1 polymer ?
#
loop_
_entity_poly.entity_id
_entity_poly.type
_entity_poly.pdbx_seq_one_letter_code
_entity_poly.pdbx_strand_id
1 'polypeptide(L)'
;IRDQRLKFSNKAFGRLWDLDERWLATRPSDGEILERLRDARKLPEQRDFASWKRERLALYTNVLDEREEHWHLPRAVTLHVTCQPHPHGGLIFTYADVSNQMELERRFNQLSSVQRTTIDHLTEALAVFGTDGRLKLFNKAFAEQWHIDPAILSGQPRFADVFALCRKLLPDEGHWSQLTMLITGAAQERRVTVDRLSRADECVLSFSAAPLPDGSLLLSYRDVTDTA
;
A
#
# COMPACT_ATOMS: atom_id res chain seq x y z
N ILE A 1 -15.36 -19.65 -38.00
CA ILE A 1 -15.75 -18.49 -37.17
C ILE A 1 -16.46 -19.10 -35.98
N ARG A 2 -15.83 -19.08 -34.80
CA ARG A 2 -16.44 -19.59 -33.57
C ARG A 2 -17.59 -18.68 -33.19
N ASP A 3 -18.74 -19.31 -32.92
CA ASP A 3 -19.97 -18.66 -32.47
C ASP A 3 -19.69 -17.94 -31.13
N GLN A 4 -19.56 -16.60 -31.16
CA GLN A 4 -19.29 -15.76 -29.98
C GLN A 4 -20.56 -15.61 -29.10
N ARG A 5 -21.33 -16.68 -28.97
CA ARG A 5 -22.59 -16.71 -28.22
C ARG A 5 -22.39 -17.18 -26.80
N LEU A 6 -23.17 -16.61 -25.91
CA LEU A 6 -23.20 -16.96 -24.50
C LEU A 6 -23.51 -18.47 -24.35
N LYS A 7 -22.60 -19.21 -23.73
CA LYS A 7 -22.79 -20.63 -23.40
C LYS A 7 -23.32 -20.82 -21.98
N PHE A 8 -22.80 -20.00 -21.07
CA PHE A 8 -23.14 -20.05 -19.67
C PHE A 8 -23.00 -18.67 -19.02
N SER A 9 -23.89 -18.34 -18.10
CA SER A 9 -23.76 -17.22 -17.18
C SER A 9 -24.32 -17.64 -15.81
N ASN A 10 -23.70 -17.18 -14.74
CA ASN A 10 -24.22 -17.37 -13.40
C ASN A 10 -25.24 -16.27 -13.04
N LYS A 11 -25.99 -16.46 -11.95
CA LYS A 11 -26.97 -15.47 -11.48
C LYS A 11 -26.32 -14.16 -11.08
N ALA A 12 -25.08 -14.18 -10.62
CA ALA A 12 -24.34 -12.99 -10.24
C ALA A 12 -24.08 -12.09 -11.46
N PHE A 13 -23.78 -12.66 -12.62
CA PHE A 13 -23.62 -11.94 -13.89
C PHE A 13 -24.91 -11.19 -14.27
N GLY A 14 -26.06 -11.88 -14.23
CA GLY A 14 -27.35 -11.23 -14.50
C GLY A 14 -27.65 -10.07 -13.56
N ARG A 15 -27.34 -10.22 -12.26
CA ARG A 15 -27.54 -9.17 -11.25
C ARG A 15 -26.58 -7.99 -11.44
N LEU A 16 -25.31 -8.27 -11.66
CA LEU A 16 -24.30 -7.24 -11.87
C LEU A 16 -24.66 -6.32 -13.01
N TRP A 17 -25.09 -6.91 -14.12
CA TRP A 17 -25.40 -6.19 -15.35
C TRP A 17 -26.88 -5.83 -15.49
N ASP A 18 -27.72 -6.28 -14.53
CA ASP A 18 -29.18 -6.13 -14.57
C ASP A 18 -29.75 -6.58 -15.91
N LEU A 19 -29.40 -7.81 -16.28
CA LEU A 19 -29.84 -8.47 -17.50
C LEU A 19 -30.90 -9.51 -17.17
N ASP A 20 -31.99 -9.50 -17.97
CA ASP A 20 -33.09 -10.47 -17.82
C ASP A 20 -32.59 -11.89 -18.11
N GLU A 21 -32.91 -12.84 -17.21
CA GLU A 21 -32.54 -14.26 -17.36
C GLU A 21 -33.16 -14.87 -18.63
N ARG A 22 -34.38 -14.47 -19.00
CA ARG A 22 -35.02 -14.94 -20.23
C ARG A 22 -34.26 -14.50 -21.47
N TRP A 23 -33.75 -13.24 -21.45
CA TRP A 23 -32.93 -12.74 -22.55
C TRP A 23 -31.58 -13.45 -22.60
N LEU A 24 -30.92 -13.70 -21.47
CA LEU A 24 -29.68 -14.46 -21.42
C LEU A 24 -29.88 -15.92 -21.91
N ALA A 25 -31.05 -16.52 -21.65
CA ALA A 25 -31.41 -17.85 -22.15
C ALA A 25 -31.49 -17.94 -23.69
N THR A 26 -31.69 -16.82 -24.40
CA THR A 26 -31.63 -16.77 -25.87
C THR A 26 -30.22 -16.93 -26.43
N ARG A 27 -29.20 -16.96 -25.56
CA ARG A 27 -27.77 -17.06 -25.89
C ARG A 27 -27.32 -15.93 -26.80
N PRO A 28 -27.44 -14.67 -26.38
CA PRO A 28 -26.96 -13.53 -27.16
C PRO A 28 -25.46 -13.65 -27.44
N SER A 29 -25.01 -13.03 -28.51
CA SER A 29 -23.56 -12.90 -28.75
C SER A 29 -22.93 -11.91 -27.78
N ASP A 30 -21.62 -11.99 -27.57
CA ASP A 30 -20.87 -11.05 -26.73
C ASP A 30 -21.06 -9.61 -27.27
N GLY A 31 -21.08 -9.45 -28.59
CA GLY A 31 -21.36 -8.15 -29.21
C GLY A 31 -22.73 -7.59 -28.88
N GLU A 32 -23.80 -8.41 -28.83
CA GLU A 32 -25.14 -7.99 -28.41
C GLU A 32 -25.19 -7.63 -26.92
N ILE A 33 -24.47 -8.39 -26.09
CA ILE A 33 -24.33 -8.06 -24.66
C ILE A 33 -23.67 -6.70 -24.47
N LEU A 34 -22.54 -6.45 -25.14
CA LEU A 34 -21.83 -5.17 -25.05
C LEU A 34 -22.67 -3.99 -25.51
N GLU A 35 -23.43 -4.12 -26.59
CA GLU A 35 -24.36 -3.07 -27.06
C GLU A 35 -25.44 -2.77 -26.02
N ARG A 36 -26.06 -3.80 -25.48
CA ARG A 36 -27.08 -3.64 -24.45
C ARG A 36 -26.53 -2.99 -23.17
N LEU A 37 -25.31 -3.34 -22.74
CA LEU A 37 -24.63 -2.73 -21.61
C LEU A 37 -24.27 -1.26 -21.89
N ARG A 38 -23.87 -0.92 -23.12
CA ARG A 38 -23.62 0.44 -23.54
C ARG A 38 -24.89 1.30 -23.47
N ASP A 39 -26.00 0.81 -24.05
CA ASP A 39 -27.27 1.52 -24.04
C ASP A 39 -27.78 1.76 -22.61
N ALA A 40 -27.53 0.81 -21.73
CA ALA A 40 -27.81 0.93 -20.30
C ALA A 40 -26.77 1.77 -19.50
N ARG A 41 -25.73 2.32 -20.15
CA ARG A 41 -24.62 3.06 -19.54
C ARG A 41 -23.91 2.28 -18.42
N LYS A 42 -23.69 1.00 -18.64
CA LYS A 42 -23.06 0.07 -17.70
C LYS A 42 -21.65 -0.35 -18.11
N LEU A 43 -21.09 0.26 -19.13
CA LEU A 43 -19.70 0.06 -19.55
C LEU A 43 -18.82 1.24 -19.15
N PRO A 44 -17.49 1.06 -19.10
CA PRO A 44 -16.56 2.17 -18.98
C PRO A 44 -16.78 3.19 -20.10
N GLU A 45 -16.53 4.46 -19.82
CA GLU A 45 -16.58 5.50 -20.85
C GLU A 45 -15.49 5.27 -21.89
N GLN A 46 -15.90 5.15 -23.15
CA GLN A 46 -15.01 4.94 -24.29
C GLN A 46 -15.15 6.09 -25.30
N ARG A 47 -14.01 6.62 -25.74
CA ARG A 47 -14.01 7.65 -26.81
C ARG A 47 -14.56 7.11 -28.12
N ASP A 48 -14.21 5.89 -28.45
CA ASP A 48 -14.70 5.16 -29.64
C ASP A 48 -15.12 3.74 -29.23
N PHE A 49 -16.41 3.57 -28.99
CA PHE A 49 -16.98 2.27 -28.62
C PHE A 49 -16.85 1.23 -29.74
N ALA A 50 -16.92 1.65 -31.00
CA ALA A 50 -16.85 0.71 -32.13
C ALA A 50 -15.46 0.07 -32.21
N SER A 51 -14.40 0.84 -32.03
CA SER A 51 -13.03 0.34 -31.97
C SER A 51 -12.81 -0.54 -30.73
N TRP A 52 -13.21 -0.08 -29.54
CA TRP A 52 -13.10 -0.86 -28.32
C TRP A 52 -13.85 -2.20 -28.39
N LYS A 53 -15.09 -2.20 -28.90
CA LYS A 53 -15.86 -3.43 -29.12
C LYS A 53 -15.14 -4.40 -30.06
N ARG A 54 -14.55 -3.87 -31.14
CA ARG A 54 -13.80 -4.67 -32.11
C ARG A 54 -12.57 -5.32 -31.49
N GLU A 55 -11.80 -4.57 -30.71
CA GLU A 55 -10.65 -5.08 -29.97
C GLU A 55 -11.06 -6.18 -28.98
N ARG A 56 -12.16 -5.98 -28.27
CA ARG A 56 -12.67 -6.97 -27.33
C ARG A 56 -13.11 -8.25 -28.06
N LEU A 57 -13.81 -8.15 -29.15
CA LEU A 57 -14.22 -9.32 -29.95
C LEU A 57 -13.02 -9.99 -30.62
N ALA A 58 -11.92 -9.29 -30.88
CA ALA A 58 -10.69 -9.88 -31.41
C ALA A 58 -9.99 -10.80 -30.38
N LEU A 59 -10.32 -10.68 -29.08
CA LEU A 59 -9.81 -11.62 -28.05
C LEU A 59 -10.17 -13.07 -28.37
N TYR A 60 -11.32 -13.34 -28.99
CA TYR A 60 -11.73 -14.68 -29.36
C TYR A 60 -10.80 -15.38 -30.36
N THR A 61 -9.97 -14.63 -31.04
CA THR A 61 -8.99 -15.14 -32.02
C THR A 61 -7.54 -15.03 -31.55
N ASN A 62 -7.25 -14.07 -30.65
CA ASN A 62 -5.88 -13.68 -30.34
C ASN A 62 -5.46 -13.98 -28.91
N VAL A 63 -6.38 -14.37 -27.99
CA VAL A 63 -6.02 -14.66 -26.62
C VAL A 63 -5.48 -16.06 -26.51
N LEU A 64 -4.22 -16.18 -26.08
CA LEU A 64 -3.53 -17.42 -25.76
C LEU A 64 -3.40 -17.63 -24.25
N ASP A 65 -3.27 -16.50 -23.51
CA ASP A 65 -3.06 -16.47 -22.05
C ASP A 65 -4.14 -15.66 -21.36
N GLU A 66 -4.18 -15.74 -20.04
CA GLU A 66 -5.07 -14.95 -19.20
C GLU A 66 -4.76 -13.44 -19.35
N ARG A 67 -5.80 -12.64 -19.46
CA ARG A 67 -5.74 -11.18 -19.46
C ARG A 67 -6.57 -10.63 -18.33
N GLU A 68 -6.02 -9.60 -17.66
CA GLU A 68 -6.67 -8.90 -16.57
C GLU A 68 -6.75 -7.41 -16.90
N GLU A 69 -7.87 -6.79 -16.57
CA GLU A 69 -8.07 -5.36 -16.72
C GLU A 69 -9.02 -4.83 -15.65
N HIS A 70 -8.95 -3.53 -15.36
CA HIS A 70 -9.87 -2.86 -14.45
C HIS A 70 -10.84 -1.99 -15.23
N TRP A 71 -12.12 -2.23 -15.02
CA TRP A 71 -13.19 -1.43 -15.62
C TRP A 71 -13.75 -0.46 -14.61
N HIS A 72 -13.56 0.82 -14.89
CA HIS A 72 -14.15 1.89 -14.08
C HIS A 72 -15.51 2.22 -14.66
N LEU A 73 -16.55 1.79 -13.98
CA LEU A 73 -17.94 2.01 -14.37
C LEU A 73 -18.48 3.32 -13.79
N PRO A 74 -19.57 3.87 -14.36
CA PRO A 74 -20.33 4.94 -13.71
C PRO A 74 -20.72 4.58 -12.27
N ARG A 75 -20.93 5.59 -11.40
CA ARG A 75 -21.27 5.43 -9.99
C ARG A 75 -20.14 4.86 -9.10
N ALA A 76 -18.88 5.11 -9.50
CA ALA A 76 -17.69 4.71 -8.74
C ALA A 76 -17.55 3.20 -8.50
N VAL A 77 -18.11 2.38 -9.37
CA VAL A 77 -17.91 0.92 -9.35
C VAL A 77 -16.66 0.58 -10.16
N THR A 78 -15.76 -0.21 -9.57
CA THR A 78 -14.58 -0.74 -10.24
C THR A 78 -14.67 -2.26 -10.30
N LEU A 79 -14.65 -2.80 -11.50
CA LEU A 79 -14.62 -4.23 -11.73
C LEU A 79 -13.21 -4.68 -12.10
N HIS A 80 -12.74 -5.74 -11.47
CA HIS A 80 -11.62 -6.52 -11.97
C HIS A 80 -12.18 -7.54 -12.96
N VAL A 81 -11.74 -7.44 -14.21
CA VAL A 81 -12.22 -8.28 -15.31
C VAL A 81 -11.10 -9.18 -15.75
N THR A 82 -11.32 -10.49 -15.69
CA THR A 82 -10.38 -11.46 -16.24
C THR A 82 -10.96 -12.14 -17.47
N CYS A 83 -10.12 -12.39 -18.45
CA CYS A 83 -10.47 -13.09 -19.68
C CYS A 83 -9.51 -14.27 -19.88
N GLN A 84 -10.03 -15.50 -19.89
CA GLN A 84 -9.25 -16.72 -20.05
C GLN A 84 -9.76 -17.57 -21.21
N PRO A 85 -8.86 -18.23 -21.98
CA PRO A 85 -9.28 -19.21 -22.97
C PRO A 85 -9.88 -20.45 -22.26
N HIS A 86 -11.02 -20.91 -22.77
CA HIS A 86 -11.64 -22.16 -22.27
C HIS A 86 -11.06 -23.38 -22.97
N PRO A 87 -10.74 -24.51 -22.27
CA PRO A 87 -10.15 -25.71 -22.88
C PRO A 87 -10.94 -26.29 -24.05
N HIS A 88 -12.27 -26.19 -24.00
CA HIS A 88 -13.15 -26.67 -25.09
C HIS A 88 -13.47 -25.58 -26.13
N GLY A 89 -12.73 -24.47 -26.11
CA GLY A 89 -12.89 -23.33 -27.02
C GLY A 89 -13.84 -22.27 -26.48
N GLY A 90 -13.61 -21.03 -26.93
CA GLY A 90 -14.26 -19.82 -26.44
C GLY A 90 -13.48 -19.16 -25.32
N LEU A 91 -14.08 -18.16 -24.68
CA LEU A 91 -13.49 -17.39 -23.59
C LEU A 91 -14.37 -17.45 -22.34
N ILE A 92 -13.73 -17.43 -21.20
CA ILE A 92 -14.37 -17.20 -19.89
C ILE A 92 -14.06 -15.77 -19.47
N PHE A 93 -15.10 -14.99 -19.20
CA PHE A 93 -14.97 -13.67 -18.59
C PHE A 93 -15.45 -13.74 -17.14
N THR A 94 -14.61 -13.26 -16.22
CA THR A 94 -14.97 -13.10 -14.81
C THR A 94 -15.02 -11.63 -14.47
N TYR A 95 -16.00 -11.24 -13.69
CA TYR A 95 -16.20 -9.84 -13.26
C TYR A 95 -16.29 -9.85 -11.73
N ALA A 96 -15.32 -9.26 -11.08
CA ALA A 96 -15.30 -9.11 -9.62
C ALA A 96 -15.41 -7.63 -9.25
N ASP A 97 -16.37 -7.27 -8.41
CA ASP A 97 -16.47 -5.91 -7.88
C ASP A 97 -15.39 -5.73 -6.79
N VAL A 98 -14.41 -4.89 -7.09
CA VAL A 98 -13.29 -4.56 -6.20
C VAL A 98 -13.38 -3.13 -5.66
N SER A 99 -14.51 -2.46 -5.81
CA SER A 99 -14.71 -1.06 -5.43
C SER A 99 -14.37 -0.81 -3.96
N ASN A 100 -14.91 -1.61 -3.06
CA ASN A 100 -14.67 -1.48 -1.63
C ASN A 100 -13.21 -1.74 -1.24
N GLN A 101 -12.57 -2.73 -1.86
CA GLN A 101 -11.17 -3.04 -1.61
C GLN A 101 -10.28 -1.88 -2.05
N MET A 102 -10.47 -1.38 -3.26
CA MET A 102 -9.69 -0.25 -3.79
C MET A 102 -9.93 1.05 -2.99
N GLU A 103 -11.16 1.29 -2.54
CA GLU A 103 -11.47 2.42 -1.68
C GLU A 103 -10.74 2.32 -0.34
N LEU A 104 -10.76 1.14 0.29
CA LEU A 104 -10.05 0.90 1.55
C LEU A 104 -8.54 1.09 1.39
N GLU A 105 -7.96 0.55 0.33
CA GLU A 105 -6.53 0.73 0.00
C GLU A 105 -6.17 2.21 -0.21
N ARG A 106 -6.99 2.95 -0.94
CA ARG A 106 -6.80 4.40 -1.13
C ARG A 106 -6.86 5.17 0.19
N ARG A 107 -7.86 4.88 1.03
CA ARG A 107 -7.99 5.51 2.35
C ARG A 107 -6.80 5.19 3.25
N PHE A 108 -6.37 3.93 3.27
CA PHE A 108 -5.20 3.51 4.02
C PHE A 108 -3.93 4.24 3.54
N ASN A 109 -3.69 4.28 2.24
CA ASN A 109 -2.55 4.98 1.66
C ASN A 109 -2.59 6.49 1.94
N GLN A 110 -3.76 7.11 1.86
CA GLN A 110 -3.95 8.53 2.17
C GLN A 110 -3.66 8.82 3.65
N LEU A 111 -4.19 8.03 4.57
CA LEU A 111 -3.93 8.18 6.02
C LEU A 111 -2.44 8.00 6.33
N SER A 112 -1.81 6.96 5.76
CA SER A 112 -0.37 6.70 5.93
C SER A 112 0.47 7.86 5.40
N SER A 113 0.10 8.43 4.25
CA SER A 113 0.80 9.59 3.66
C SER A 113 0.67 10.83 4.54
N VAL A 114 -0.53 11.12 5.05
CA VAL A 114 -0.76 12.27 5.95
C VAL A 114 0.04 12.10 7.24
N GLN A 115 0.01 10.91 7.85
CA GLN A 115 0.78 10.62 9.07
C GLN A 115 2.28 10.81 8.82
N ARG A 116 2.82 10.28 7.73
CA ARG A 116 4.23 10.43 7.37
C ARG A 116 4.61 11.90 7.18
N THR A 117 3.84 12.64 6.40
CA THR A 117 4.08 14.08 6.18
C THR A 117 4.06 14.85 7.50
N THR A 118 3.09 14.56 8.39
CA THR A 118 3.01 15.23 9.69
C THR A 118 4.26 14.99 10.55
N ILE A 119 4.76 13.74 10.57
CA ILE A 119 5.96 13.36 11.31
C ILE A 119 7.22 14.00 10.70
N ASP A 120 7.29 14.11 9.37
CA ASP A 120 8.42 14.74 8.67
C ASP A 120 8.51 16.26 8.87
N HIS A 121 7.42 16.92 9.25
CA HIS A 121 7.41 18.34 9.60
C HIS A 121 7.82 18.62 11.05
N LEU A 122 7.99 17.59 11.90
CA LEU A 122 8.50 17.79 13.25
C LEU A 122 9.99 18.08 13.23
N THR A 123 10.41 19.04 14.03
CA THR A 123 11.84 19.39 14.23
C THR A 123 12.56 18.39 15.13
N GLU A 124 11.82 17.63 15.91
CA GLU A 124 12.32 16.56 16.76
C GLU A 124 12.63 15.31 15.90
N ALA A 125 13.84 14.78 16.06
CA ALA A 125 14.26 13.57 15.36
C ALA A 125 13.59 12.34 15.97
N LEU A 126 12.79 11.62 15.21
CA LEU A 126 12.00 10.47 15.65
C LEU A 126 12.42 9.19 14.95
N ALA A 127 12.57 8.11 15.72
CA ALA A 127 12.75 6.75 15.22
C ALA A 127 11.94 5.75 16.05
N VAL A 128 11.29 4.79 15.38
CA VAL A 128 10.54 3.72 16.03
C VAL A 128 11.16 2.38 15.66
N PHE A 129 11.55 1.61 16.66
CA PHE A 129 12.04 0.25 16.49
C PHE A 129 10.99 -0.76 16.94
N GLY A 130 10.74 -1.77 16.09
CA GLY A 130 9.83 -2.86 16.39
C GLY A 130 10.37 -3.83 17.46
N THR A 131 9.51 -4.73 17.92
CA THR A 131 9.88 -5.82 18.85
C THR A 131 10.88 -6.80 18.24
N ASP A 132 11.00 -6.82 16.91
CA ASP A 132 12.00 -7.57 16.14
C ASP A 132 13.34 -6.84 16.01
N GLY A 133 13.46 -5.65 16.63
CA GLY A 133 14.64 -4.81 16.59
C GLY A 133 14.89 -4.10 15.25
N ARG A 134 13.92 -4.09 14.34
CA ARG A 134 14.02 -3.38 13.06
C ARG A 134 13.42 -1.99 13.13
N LEU A 135 14.01 -1.07 12.38
CA LEU A 135 13.50 0.29 12.21
C LEU A 135 12.17 0.24 11.41
N LYS A 136 11.07 0.61 12.05
CA LYS A 136 9.72 0.66 11.46
C LYS A 136 9.38 2.02 10.88
N LEU A 137 9.84 3.08 11.56
CA LEU A 137 9.54 4.45 11.21
C LEU A 137 10.70 5.36 11.59
N PHE A 138 10.95 6.36 10.78
CA PHE A 138 11.81 7.51 11.09
C PHE A 138 11.26 8.74 10.38
N ASN A 139 11.59 9.92 10.86
CA ASN A 139 11.29 11.18 10.17
C ASN A 139 12.54 11.80 9.53
N LYS A 140 12.31 12.80 8.70
CA LYS A 140 13.37 13.55 8.03
C LYS A 140 14.39 14.12 9.01
N ALA A 141 13.92 14.69 10.12
CA ALA A 141 14.78 15.26 11.16
C ALA A 141 15.76 14.22 11.75
N PHE A 142 15.34 12.96 11.90
CA PHE A 142 16.22 11.87 12.36
C PHE A 142 17.37 11.62 11.37
N ALA A 143 17.06 11.50 10.10
CA ALA A 143 18.08 11.28 9.06
C ALA A 143 19.08 12.45 8.99
N GLU A 144 18.59 13.67 9.03
CA GLU A 144 19.40 14.89 9.01
C GLU A 144 20.27 15.04 10.27
N GLN A 145 19.69 14.84 11.45
CA GLN A 145 20.40 15.01 12.73
C GLN A 145 21.53 13.98 12.92
N TRP A 146 21.35 12.77 12.42
CA TRP A 146 22.37 11.72 12.50
C TRP A 146 23.23 11.59 11.24
N HIS A 147 23.02 12.46 10.23
CA HIS A 147 23.73 12.46 8.96
C HIS A 147 23.67 11.09 8.25
N ILE A 148 22.52 10.43 8.29
CA ILE A 148 22.29 9.11 7.69
C ILE A 148 21.48 9.27 6.41
N ASP A 149 21.91 8.60 5.33
CA ASP A 149 21.15 8.57 4.08
C ASP A 149 19.77 7.92 4.31
N PRO A 150 18.66 8.62 4.00
CA PRO A 150 17.31 8.06 4.12
C PRO A 150 17.10 6.73 3.38
N ALA A 151 17.86 6.46 2.31
CA ALA A 151 17.81 5.21 1.59
C ALA A 151 18.23 4.01 2.46
N ILE A 152 19.24 4.19 3.32
CA ILE A 152 19.68 3.17 4.28
C ILE A 152 18.59 2.88 5.31
N LEU A 153 17.98 3.93 5.85
CA LEU A 153 16.93 3.82 6.86
C LEU A 153 15.64 3.20 6.29
N SER A 154 15.32 3.48 5.03
CA SER A 154 14.15 2.91 4.35
C SER A 154 14.25 1.40 4.13
N GLY A 155 15.45 0.82 4.17
CA GLY A 155 15.70 -0.61 4.13
C GLY A 155 15.30 -1.36 5.41
N GLN A 156 14.73 -0.68 6.40
CA GLN A 156 14.36 -1.24 7.71
C GLN A 156 15.55 -1.95 8.41
N PRO A 157 16.69 -1.27 8.58
CA PRO A 157 17.87 -1.86 9.19
C PRO A 157 17.59 -2.27 10.64
N ARG A 158 18.44 -3.14 11.19
CA ARG A 158 18.39 -3.46 12.61
C ARG A 158 18.92 -2.30 13.44
N PHE A 159 18.46 -2.19 14.68
CA PHE A 159 18.92 -1.15 15.60
C PHE A 159 20.44 -1.10 15.73
N ALA A 160 21.12 -2.27 15.74
CA ALA A 160 22.57 -2.37 15.83
C ALA A 160 23.28 -1.65 14.67
N ASP A 161 22.75 -1.76 13.46
CA ASP A 161 23.31 -1.11 12.26
C ASP A 161 23.11 0.40 12.33
N VAL A 162 21.91 0.85 12.73
CA VAL A 162 21.60 2.27 12.92
C VAL A 162 22.47 2.89 14.01
N PHE A 163 22.59 2.21 15.16
CA PHE A 163 23.40 2.70 16.28
C PHE A 163 24.88 2.78 15.91
N ALA A 164 25.40 1.84 15.12
CA ALA A 164 26.76 1.90 14.61
C ALA A 164 27.03 3.17 13.78
N LEU A 165 26.03 3.66 13.04
CA LEU A 165 26.13 4.91 12.32
C LEU A 165 26.05 6.12 13.27
N CYS A 166 25.15 6.11 14.23
CA CYS A 166 24.95 7.19 15.20
C CYS A 166 26.13 7.35 16.15
N ARG A 167 26.83 6.27 16.53
CA ARG A 167 28.03 6.28 17.39
C ARG A 167 29.15 7.19 16.89
N LYS A 168 29.21 7.46 15.60
CA LYS A 168 30.20 8.37 15.02
C LYS A 168 30.05 9.80 15.57
N LEU A 169 28.81 10.20 15.85
CA LEU A 169 28.49 11.53 16.36
C LEU A 169 28.29 11.54 17.89
N LEU A 170 27.84 10.42 18.45
CA LEU A 170 27.62 10.26 19.88
C LEU A 170 28.37 9.01 20.39
N PRO A 171 29.66 9.13 20.78
CA PRO A 171 30.47 8.01 21.25
C PRO A 171 30.18 7.67 22.72
N ASP A 172 28.92 7.56 23.11
CA ASP A 172 28.47 7.21 24.47
C ASP A 172 27.97 5.77 24.50
N GLU A 173 28.86 4.86 24.87
CA GLU A 173 28.54 3.42 24.98
C GLU A 173 27.48 3.11 26.03
N GLY A 174 27.39 3.90 27.10
CA GLY A 174 26.37 3.74 28.14
C GLY A 174 24.97 3.96 27.56
N HIS A 175 24.78 5.02 26.78
CA HIS A 175 23.53 5.34 26.10
C HIS A 175 23.10 4.21 25.13
N TRP A 176 24.01 3.76 24.26
CA TRP A 176 23.68 2.70 23.30
C TRP A 176 23.41 1.34 23.94
N SER A 177 24.09 1.02 25.02
CA SER A 177 23.85 -0.20 25.81
C SER A 177 22.48 -0.17 26.46
N GLN A 178 22.08 0.96 27.04
CA GLN A 178 20.76 1.14 27.63
C GLN A 178 19.65 1.00 26.56
N LEU A 179 19.80 1.61 25.40
CA LEU A 179 18.84 1.47 24.30
C LEU A 179 18.73 0.03 23.81
N THR A 180 19.85 -0.67 23.72
CA THR A 180 19.88 -2.08 23.35
C THR A 180 19.05 -2.92 24.32
N MET A 181 19.21 -2.69 25.64
CA MET A 181 18.41 -3.39 26.66
C MET A 181 16.91 -3.08 26.54
N LEU A 182 16.55 -1.83 26.26
CA LEU A 182 15.16 -1.42 26.08
C LEU A 182 14.51 -2.06 24.85
N ILE A 183 15.23 -2.11 23.72
CA ILE A 183 14.72 -2.68 22.46
C ILE A 183 14.60 -4.20 22.56
N THR A 184 15.61 -4.87 23.13
CA THR A 184 15.63 -6.34 23.25
C THR A 184 14.70 -6.88 24.35
N GLY A 185 14.08 -6.00 25.14
CA GLY A 185 13.20 -6.38 26.22
C GLY A 185 13.93 -6.93 27.46
N ALA A 186 15.25 -6.77 27.52
CA ALA A 186 16.05 -7.18 28.66
C ALA A 186 15.86 -6.27 29.90
N ALA A 187 15.28 -5.08 29.71
CA ALA A 187 14.90 -4.20 30.81
C ALA A 187 13.60 -4.69 31.47
N GLN A 188 13.62 -4.90 32.77
CA GLN A 188 12.47 -5.37 33.56
C GLN A 188 11.30 -4.38 33.59
N GLU A 189 11.55 -3.10 33.37
CA GLU A 189 10.53 -2.05 33.26
C GLU A 189 10.82 -1.15 32.08
N ARG A 190 9.92 -1.16 31.10
CA ARG A 190 9.93 -0.20 30.00
C ARG A 190 9.27 1.10 30.47
N ARG A 191 10.05 2.00 31.07
CA ARG A 191 9.60 3.35 31.44
C ARG A 191 10.10 4.37 30.44
N VAL A 192 9.38 5.49 30.35
CA VAL A 192 9.85 6.66 29.59
C VAL A 192 11.16 7.12 30.25
N THR A 193 12.23 7.10 29.48
CA THR A 193 13.55 7.60 29.90
C THR A 193 13.77 8.95 29.24
N VAL A 194 14.20 9.94 29.99
CA VAL A 194 14.57 11.26 29.47
C VAL A 194 15.97 11.57 29.97
N ASP A 195 16.85 12.00 29.06
CA ASP A 195 18.25 12.30 29.37
C ASP A 195 18.77 13.46 28.50
N ARG A 196 19.92 14.00 28.86
CA ARG A 196 20.66 14.98 28.06
C ARG A 196 21.96 14.35 27.59
N LEU A 197 22.24 14.48 26.31
CA LEU A 197 23.38 13.88 25.64
C LEU A 197 24.20 14.98 24.95
N SER A 198 25.51 14.91 25.07
CA SER A 198 26.41 15.82 24.36
C SER A 198 27.08 15.08 23.21
N ARG A 199 26.87 15.54 22.00
CA ARG A 199 27.49 14.99 20.78
C ARG A 199 28.93 15.51 20.64
N ALA A 200 29.72 14.81 19.82
CA ALA A 200 31.11 15.16 19.53
C ALA A 200 31.27 16.51 18.80
N ASP A 201 30.23 17.00 18.16
CA ASP A 201 30.16 18.30 17.45
C ASP A 201 29.57 19.43 18.32
N GLU A 202 29.62 19.29 19.65
CA GLU A 202 29.13 20.28 20.63
C GLU A 202 27.61 20.46 20.66
N CYS A 203 26.85 19.69 19.89
CA CYS A 203 25.40 19.70 19.92
C CYS A 203 24.89 19.02 21.20
N VAL A 204 23.96 19.66 21.92
CA VAL A 204 23.31 19.12 23.11
C VAL A 204 21.92 18.62 22.73
N LEU A 205 21.68 17.31 22.93
CA LEU A 205 20.42 16.68 22.63
C LEU A 205 19.64 16.37 23.91
N SER A 206 18.36 16.72 23.91
CA SER A 206 17.40 16.13 24.84
C SER A 206 16.87 14.84 24.19
N PHE A 207 17.05 13.74 24.88
CA PHE A 207 16.66 12.42 24.43
C PHE A 207 15.47 11.90 25.22
N SER A 208 14.54 11.20 24.56
CA SER A 208 13.55 10.38 25.25
C SER A 208 13.32 9.04 24.55
N ALA A 209 13.03 8.01 25.35
CA ALA A 209 12.61 6.70 24.86
C ALA A 209 11.27 6.34 25.51
N ALA A 210 10.27 6.01 24.71
CA ALA A 210 8.93 5.67 25.15
C ALA A 210 8.44 4.36 24.53
N PRO A 211 7.96 3.40 25.33
CA PRO A 211 7.32 2.20 24.80
C PRO A 211 5.97 2.53 24.19
N LEU A 212 5.68 1.94 23.03
CA LEU A 212 4.39 2.04 22.36
C LEU A 212 3.48 0.84 22.70
N PRO A 213 2.15 0.98 22.53
CA PRO A 213 1.19 -0.09 22.86
C PRO A 213 1.43 -1.41 22.12
N ASP A 214 2.01 -1.37 20.90
CA ASP A 214 2.35 -2.55 20.10
C ASP A 214 3.68 -3.21 20.52
N GLY A 215 4.30 -2.73 21.61
CA GLY A 215 5.59 -3.19 22.10
C GLY A 215 6.79 -2.60 21.38
N SER A 216 6.60 -1.75 20.37
CA SER A 216 7.69 -0.99 19.74
C SER A 216 8.25 0.07 20.69
N LEU A 217 9.44 0.59 20.40
CA LEU A 217 10.08 1.65 21.17
C LEU A 217 10.22 2.90 20.29
N LEU A 218 9.64 4.00 20.74
CA LEU A 218 9.83 5.32 20.16
C LEU A 218 11.04 5.98 20.78
N LEU A 219 11.98 6.40 19.96
CA LEU A 219 13.12 7.24 20.33
C LEU A 219 12.90 8.64 19.79
N SER A 220 13.12 9.66 20.60
CA SER A 220 13.12 11.04 20.15
C SER A 220 14.37 11.77 20.60
N TYR A 221 14.89 12.63 19.75
CA TYR A 221 16.03 13.50 20.01
C TYR A 221 15.72 14.92 19.57
N ARG A 222 15.83 15.84 20.49
CA ARG A 222 15.64 17.27 20.25
C ARG A 222 16.93 18.00 20.48
N ASP A 223 17.34 18.82 19.51
CA ASP A 223 18.45 19.74 19.71
C ASP A 223 18.02 20.87 20.69
N VAL A 224 18.78 21.00 21.76
CA VAL A 224 18.56 21.99 22.83
C VAL A 224 19.82 22.83 23.06
N THR A 225 20.72 22.89 22.09
CA THR A 225 22.00 23.60 22.20
C THR A 225 21.81 25.06 22.57
N ASP A 226 20.85 25.76 21.96
CA ASP A 226 20.58 27.18 22.22
C ASP A 226 19.83 27.46 23.55
N THR A 227 19.37 26.37 24.23
CA THR A 227 18.59 26.49 25.48
C THR A 227 19.34 25.92 26.69
N ALA A 228 20.63 25.59 26.55
CA ALA A 228 21.47 24.97 27.56
C ALA A 228 22.31 25.98 28.35
#